data_444a22b70836f9da468fcf1e4fc5bac4
#
_entry.id   444a22b70836f9da468fcf1e4fc5bac4
#
_cell.length_a   1.000
_cell.length_b   1.000
_cell.length_c   1.000
_cell.angle_alpha   90.00
_cell.angle_beta   90.00
_cell.angle_gamma   90.00
#
_symmetry.space_group_name_H-M   'P 1'
#
loop_
_entity.id
_entity.type
_entity.pdbx_description
1 polymer ?
#
loop_
_entity_poly.entity_id
_entity_poly.type
_entity_poly.pdbx_seq_one_letter_code
_entity_poly.pdbx_strand_id
1 'polypeptide(L)'
;MTIYYKDNAFYSDDLGDVPAGAVEISDRQHAELLAALNAGSLILPDLSVTPPRPSALHTWDGKAWVLDKAAAQARKTAQQDEMWERIKAKRYDNLRHGVYIKSVGKWFQTEDATRLQYLALALENVTGGFKKPINWKTMDNSFLMLTPELLREIMQTMHDDEQADFINAEKHKAAMLKAEHPLEYDYSDGWTANFDEQPAADLEEVAQ
;
A
#
# COMPACT_ATOMS: atom_id res chain seq x y z
N MET A 1 6.27 -51.07 -17.60
CA MET A 1 6.09 -49.89 -16.75
C MET A 1 4.63 -49.86 -16.35
N THR A 2 4.36 -50.08 -15.06
CA THR A 2 3.00 -49.98 -14.51
C THR A 2 2.92 -48.75 -13.63
N ILE A 3 1.85 -47.94 -13.76
CA ILE A 3 1.65 -46.71 -13.00
C ILE A 3 0.65 -46.97 -11.89
N TYR A 4 0.94 -46.44 -10.73
CA TYR A 4 0.09 -46.54 -9.54
C TYR A 4 -0.20 -45.15 -8.98
N TYR A 5 -1.33 -44.99 -8.32
CA TYR A 5 -1.75 -43.76 -7.66
C TYR A 5 -2.03 -44.00 -6.18
N LYS A 6 -1.52 -43.11 -5.32
CA LYS A 6 -1.84 -43.07 -3.89
C LYS A 6 -1.53 -41.70 -3.30
N ASP A 7 -2.41 -41.21 -2.42
CA ASP A 7 -2.18 -40.02 -1.59
C ASP A 7 -1.67 -38.78 -2.38
N ASN A 8 -2.31 -38.50 -3.54
CA ASN A 8 -1.96 -37.43 -4.46
C ASN A 8 -0.58 -37.56 -5.14
N ALA A 9 -0.04 -38.77 -5.21
CA ALA A 9 1.21 -39.04 -5.90
C ALA A 9 1.08 -40.21 -6.88
N PHE A 10 1.84 -40.16 -7.97
CA PHE A 10 1.98 -41.22 -8.96
C PHE A 10 3.29 -41.97 -8.71
N TYR A 11 3.24 -43.30 -8.79
CA TYR A 11 4.37 -44.19 -8.62
C TYR A 11 4.51 -45.10 -9.85
N SER A 12 5.71 -45.57 -10.12
CA SER A 12 6.00 -46.53 -11.18
C SER A 12 6.88 -47.65 -10.63
N ASP A 13 6.57 -48.87 -11.01
CA ASP A 13 7.35 -50.05 -10.66
C ASP A 13 8.80 -50.04 -11.20
N ASP A 14 9.05 -49.24 -12.24
CA ASP A 14 10.39 -49.09 -12.86
C ASP A 14 11.26 -48.08 -12.12
N LEU A 15 10.67 -47.17 -11.30
CA LEU A 15 11.37 -46.06 -10.67
C LEU A 15 11.61 -46.24 -9.17
N GLY A 16 11.05 -47.24 -8.55
CA GLY A 16 11.22 -47.52 -7.13
C GLY A 16 10.09 -48.31 -6.50
N ASP A 17 10.09 -48.40 -5.16
CA ASP A 17 9.08 -49.13 -4.42
C ASP A 17 7.69 -48.48 -4.50
N VAL A 18 6.69 -49.26 -4.86
CA VAL A 18 5.28 -48.83 -4.87
C VAL A 18 4.70 -48.98 -3.45
N PRO A 19 4.13 -47.94 -2.85
CA PRO A 19 3.56 -48.00 -1.52
C PRO A 19 2.41 -49.02 -1.42
N ALA A 20 2.35 -49.76 -0.31
CA ALA A 20 1.27 -50.72 -0.06
C ALA A 20 -0.11 -49.98 -0.13
N GLY A 21 -1.05 -50.55 -0.87
CA GLY A 21 -2.39 -50.00 -1.08
C GLY A 21 -2.46 -48.90 -2.17
N ALA A 22 -1.40 -48.73 -2.97
CA ALA A 22 -1.49 -47.92 -4.19
C ALA A 22 -2.36 -48.67 -5.24
N VAL A 23 -3.15 -47.90 -5.97
CA VAL A 23 -4.07 -48.44 -6.98
C VAL A 23 -3.38 -48.36 -8.36
N GLU A 24 -3.36 -49.52 -9.06
CA GLU A 24 -2.89 -49.56 -10.45
C GLU A 24 -3.82 -48.73 -11.35
N ILE A 25 -3.24 -47.93 -12.23
CA ILE A 25 -3.96 -47.12 -13.19
C ILE A 25 -3.36 -47.27 -14.61
N SER A 26 -4.19 -47.13 -15.61
CA SER A 26 -3.75 -47.15 -17.00
C SER A 26 -3.06 -45.84 -17.37
N ASP A 27 -2.25 -45.82 -18.44
CA ASP A 27 -1.63 -44.61 -19.01
C ASP A 27 -2.65 -43.53 -19.31
N ARG A 28 -3.82 -43.93 -19.80
CA ARG A 28 -4.93 -42.98 -20.07
C ARG A 28 -5.46 -42.34 -18.76
N GLN A 29 -5.71 -43.15 -17.73
CA GLN A 29 -6.14 -42.66 -16.44
C GLN A 29 -5.07 -41.73 -15.82
N HIS A 30 -3.79 -42.12 -15.92
CA HIS A 30 -2.68 -41.26 -15.47
C HIS A 30 -2.72 -39.90 -16.14
N ALA A 31 -2.87 -39.82 -17.47
CA ALA A 31 -2.95 -38.56 -18.22
C ALA A 31 -4.16 -37.73 -17.79
N GLU A 32 -5.33 -38.36 -17.62
CA GLU A 32 -6.57 -37.69 -17.20
C GLU A 32 -6.46 -37.13 -15.77
N LEU A 33 -5.93 -37.91 -14.82
CA LEU A 33 -5.74 -37.50 -13.42
C LEU A 33 -4.69 -36.39 -13.30
N LEU A 34 -3.59 -36.46 -14.07
CA LEU A 34 -2.56 -35.43 -14.10
C LEU A 34 -3.10 -34.12 -14.66
N ALA A 35 -3.89 -34.20 -15.73
CA ALA A 35 -4.55 -33.03 -16.30
C ALA A 35 -5.52 -32.38 -15.30
N ALA A 36 -6.27 -33.18 -14.55
CA ALA A 36 -7.17 -32.69 -13.51
C ALA A 36 -6.42 -31.99 -12.36
N LEU A 37 -5.31 -32.58 -11.87
CA LEU A 37 -4.47 -31.93 -10.87
C LEU A 37 -3.90 -30.60 -11.36
N ASN A 38 -3.41 -30.57 -12.60
CA ASN A 38 -2.90 -29.33 -13.21
C ASN A 38 -3.98 -28.26 -13.38
N ALA A 39 -5.24 -28.66 -13.54
CA ALA A 39 -6.40 -27.76 -13.56
C ALA A 39 -6.85 -27.33 -12.14
N GLY A 40 -6.21 -27.83 -11.08
CA GLY A 40 -6.55 -27.49 -9.70
C GLY A 40 -7.69 -28.34 -9.10
N SER A 41 -8.04 -29.49 -9.71
CA SER A 41 -8.97 -30.46 -9.15
C SER A 41 -8.32 -31.33 -8.07
N LEU A 42 -9.14 -31.91 -7.19
CA LEU A 42 -8.70 -32.99 -6.28
C LEU A 42 -9.04 -34.36 -6.90
N ILE A 43 -8.18 -35.31 -6.66
CA ILE A 43 -8.47 -36.72 -6.95
C ILE A 43 -8.99 -37.35 -5.65
N LEU A 44 -10.20 -37.90 -5.73
CA LEU A 44 -10.85 -38.56 -4.59
C LEU A 44 -10.37 -40.01 -4.42
N PRO A 45 -10.62 -40.68 -3.28
CA PRO A 45 -10.15 -42.06 -3.03
C PRO A 45 -10.64 -43.10 -4.04
N ASP A 46 -11.75 -42.84 -4.71
CA ASP A 46 -12.33 -43.69 -5.77
C ASP A 46 -11.79 -43.35 -7.18
N LEU A 47 -10.75 -42.51 -7.27
CA LEU A 47 -10.16 -41.99 -8.49
C LEU A 47 -11.08 -41.02 -9.29
N SER A 48 -12.23 -40.68 -8.78
CA SER A 48 -13.00 -39.59 -9.34
C SER A 48 -12.33 -38.23 -9.10
N VAL A 49 -12.65 -37.25 -9.93
CA VAL A 49 -12.04 -35.90 -9.82
C VAL A 49 -13.09 -34.87 -9.51
N THR A 50 -12.76 -33.90 -8.67
CA THR A 50 -13.63 -32.74 -8.41
C THR A 50 -13.61 -31.77 -9.59
N PRO A 51 -14.57 -30.86 -9.71
CA PRO A 51 -14.36 -29.66 -10.52
C PRO A 51 -13.09 -28.91 -10.09
N PRO A 52 -12.46 -28.12 -10.97
CA PRO A 52 -11.32 -27.29 -10.59
C PRO A 52 -11.62 -26.37 -9.40
N ARG A 53 -10.64 -26.21 -8.51
CA ARG A 53 -10.75 -25.33 -7.35
C ARG A 53 -10.95 -23.87 -7.78
N PRO A 54 -12.04 -23.18 -7.40
CA PRO A 54 -12.32 -21.82 -7.87
C PRO A 54 -11.29 -20.79 -7.41
N SER A 55 -10.75 -20.94 -6.20
CA SER A 55 -9.65 -20.12 -5.67
C SER A 55 -8.99 -20.77 -4.47
N ALA A 56 -7.84 -20.22 -4.04
CA ALA A 56 -7.13 -20.68 -2.83
C ALA A 56 -7.96 -20.55 -1.54
N LEU A 57 -9.05 -19.75 -1.56
CA LEU A 57 -9.95 -19.58 -0.42
C LEU A 57 -11.09 -20.61 -0.37
N HIS A 58 -11.12 -21.60 -1.27
CA HIS A 58 -12.12 -22.65 -1.25
C HIS A 58 -11.56 -23.94 -0.67
N THR A 59 -12.36 -24.65 0.09
CA THR A 59 -12.09 -25.99 0.62
C THR A 59 -13.14 -26.97 0.10
N TRP A 60 -12.74 -28.24 -0.09
CA TRP A 60 -13.67 -29.28 -0.50
C TRP A 60 -14.38 -29.85 0.73
N ASP A 61 -15.73 -29.78 0.78
CA ASP A 61 -16.54 -30.29 1.91
C ASP A 61 -16.97 -31.76 1.76
N GLY A 62 -16.50 -32.43 0.70
CA GLY A 62 -16.91 -33.79 0.33
C GLY A 62 -17.91 -33.83 -0.81
N LYS A 63 -18.53 -32.70 -1.19
CA LYS A 63 -19.53 -32.62 -2.27
C LYS A 63 -19.30 -31.45 -3.21
N ALA A 64 -18.85 -30.31 -2.66
CA ALA A 64 -18.64 -29.08 -3.41
C ALA A 64 -17.45 -28.28 -2.85
N TRP A 65 -16.95 -27.34 -3.67
CA TRP A 65 -16.03 -26.32 -3.20
C TRP A 65 -16.79 -25.25 -2.41
N VAL A 66 -16.47 -25.08 -1.15
CA VAL A 66 -17.07 -24.07 -0.27
C VAL A 66 -16.06 -22.99 0.06
N LEU A 67 -16.49 -21.73 0.05
CA LEU A 67 -15.65 -20.61 0.46
C LEU A 67 -15.33 -20.71 1.96
N ASP A 68 -14.05 -20.73 2.30
CA ASP A 68 -13.59 -20.53 3.68
C ASP A 68 -13.78 -19.06 4.05
N LYS A 69 -14.87 -18.76 4.72
CA LYS A 69 -15.23 -17.39 5.13
C LYS A 69 -14.19 -16.79 6.08
N ALA A 70 -13.58 -17.61 6.94
CA ALA A 70 -12.56 -17.12 7.89
C ALA A 70 -11.28 -16.72 7.14
N ALA A 71 -10.82 -17.56 6.22
CA ALA A 71 -9.66 -17.26 5.37
C ALA A 71 -9.93 -16.05 4.46
N ALA A 72 -11.13 -15.94 3.89
CA ALA A 72 -11.52 -14.80 3.07
C ALA A 72 -11.53 -13.49 3.88
N GLN A 73 -12.07 -13.52 5.11
CA GLN A 73 -12.08 -12.38 6.00
C GLN A 73 -10.66 -11.99 6.44
N ALA A 74 -9.84 -12.98 6.82
CA ALA A 74 -8.44 -12.73 7.20
C ALA A 74 -7.65 -12.08 6.05
N ARG A 75 -7.83 -12.57 4.82
CA ARG A 75 -7.23 -11.96 3.63
C ARG A 75 -7.69 -10.52 3.42
N LYS A 76 -9.00 -10.25 3.54
CA LYS A 76 -9.55 -8.89 3.41
C LYS A 76 -8.96 -7.97 4.47
N THR A 77 -8.86 -8.40 5.72
CA THR A 77 -8.25 -7.62 6.81
C THR A 77 -6.79 -7.30 6.50
N ALA A 78 -5.99 -8.30 6.07
CA ALA A 78 -4.60 -8.06 5.70
C ALA A 78 -4.46 -7.05 4.54
N GLN A 79 -5.36 -7.09 3.56
CA GLN A 79 -5.39 -6.10 2.47
C GLN A 79 -5.77 -4.70 2.95
N GLN A 80 -6.69 -4.60 3.92
CA GLN A 80 -7.06 -3.33 4.54
C GLN A 80 -5.89 -2.75 5.35
N ASP A 81 -5.17 -3.57 6.09
CA ASP A 81 -3.99 -3.14 6.85
C ASP A 81 -2.88 -2.67 5.90
N GLU A 82 -2.62 -3.40 4.82
CA GLU A 82 -1.64 -3.00 3.80
C GLU A 82 -2.01 -1.67 3.14
N MET A 83 -3.27 -1.50 2.74
CA MET A 83 -3.72 -0.25 2.14
C MET A 83 -3.65 0.92 3.14
N TRP A 84 -3.98 0.67 4.40
CA TRP A 84 -3.83 1.68 5.44
C TRP A 84 -2.38 2.15 5.61
N GLU A 85 -1.40 1.24 5.54
CA GLU A 85 0.02 1.63 5.54
C GLU A 85 0.37 2.53 4.33
N ARG A 86 -0.18 2.25 3.13
CA ARG A 86 0.01 3.08 1.93
C ARG A 86 -0.58 4.50 2.12
N ILE A 87 -1.79 4.61 2.67
CA ILE A 87 -2.43 5.90 2.97
C ILE A 87 -1.61 6.70 3.98
N LYS A 88 -1.13 6.04 5.05
CA LYS A 88 -0.23 6.68 6.03
C LYS A 88 1.09 7.14 5.42
N ALA A 89 1.65 6.33 4.53
CA ALA A 89 2.88 6.69 3.81
C ALA A 89 2.67 7.93 2.94
N LYS A 90 1.56 8.02 2.18
CA LYS A 90 1.23 9.23 1.39
C LYS A 90 1.10 10.46 2.28
N ARG A 91 0.37 10.37 3.41
CA ARG A 91 0.27 11.47 4.38
C ARG A 91 1.64 11.90 4.89
N TYR A 92 2.48 10.93 5.29
CA TYR A 92 3.81 11.20 5.81
C TYR A 92 4.71 11.85 4.76
N ASP A 93 4.61 11.38 3.53
CA ASP A 93 5.35 11.91 2.39
C ASP A 93 4.90 13.36 2.08
N ASN A 94 3.59 13.60 2.00
CA ASN A 94 3.03 14.91 1.69
C ASN A 94 3.52 16.01 2.64
N LEU A 95 3.63 15.69 3.93
CA LEU A 95 4.13 16.62 4.96
C LEU A 95 5.59 17.07 4.77
N ARG A 96 6.37 16.41 3.90
CA ARG A 96 7.80 16.68 3.70
C ARG A 96 8.13 17.36 2.38
N HIS A 97 7.12 17.54 1.52
CA HIS A 97 7.30 18.08 0.17
C HIS A 97 6.92 19.55 0.05
N GLY A 98 7.11 20.30 1.14
CA GLY A 98 7.00 21.76 1.16
C GLY A 98 5.63 22.28 1.59
N VAL A 99 5.63 23.57 1.93
CA VAL A 99 4.43 24.35 2.25
C VAL A 99 4.44 25.66 1.44
N TYR A 100 3.30 25.99 0.83
CA TYR A 100 3.17 27.21 0.05
C TYR A 100 2.68 28.37 0.91
N ILE A 101 3.45 29.46 0.95
CA ILE A 101 3.11 30.66 1.72
C ILE A 101 2.62 31.74 0.77
N LYS A 102 1.32 31.97 0.80
CA LYS A 102 0.62 32.89 -0.13
C LYS A 102 1.08 34.31 -0.03
N SER A 103 1.43 34.79 1.17
CA SER A 103 1.86 36.18 1.41
C SER A 103 3.11 36.60 0.65
N VAL A 104 3.98 35.60 0.37
CA VAL A 104 5.25 35.80 -0.35
C VAL A 104 5.34 35.05 -1.66
N GLY A 105 4.33 34.23 -2.01
CA GLY A 105 4.27 33.48 -3.25
C GLY A 105 5.40 32.42 -3.37
N LYS A 106 5.81 31.80 -2.25
CA LYS A 106 6.96 30.89 -2.22
C LYS A 106 6.67 29.61 -1.47
N TRP A 107 7.37 28.55 -1.89
CA TRP A 107 7.39 27.27 -1.20
C TRP A 107 8.58 27.16 -0.25
N PHE A 108 8.29 26.67 0.94
CA PHE A 108 9.28 26.45 2.00
C PHE A 108 9.45 24.98 2.29
N GLN A 109 10.68 24.58 2.57
CA GLN A 109 11.04 23.21 2.93
C GLN A 109 10.32 22.78 4.21
N THR A 110 9.90 21.50 4.27
CA THR A 110 9.19 20.94 5.42
C THR A 110 9.74 19.58 5.88
N GLU A 111 10.90 19.18 5.34
CA GLU A 111 11.60 17.98 5.83
C GLU A 111 12.03 18.14 7.30
N ASP A 112 12.25 17.04 7.99
CA ASP A 112 12.46 17.00 9.45
C ASP A 112 13.59 17.94 9.92
N ALA A 113 14.68 18.03 9.16
CA ALA A 113 15.81 18.92 9.50
C ALA A 113 15.39 20.39 9.49
N THR A 114 14.63 20.83 8.48
CA THR A 114 14.15 22.21 8.39
C THR A 114 13.09 22.50 9.44
N ARG A 115 12.21 21.57 9.74
CA ARG A 115 11.23 21.69 10.85
C ARG A 115 11.92 21.97 12.19
N LEU A 116 13.05 21.30 12.46
CA LEU A 116 13.86 21.57 13.66
C LEU A 116 14.49 22.97 13.63
N GLN A 117 14.92 23.47 12.46
CA GLN A 117 15.43 24.84 12.33
C GLN A 117 14.32 25.87 12.61
N TYR A 118 13.11 25.69 12.08
CA TYR A 118 11.97 26.55 12.39
C TYR A 118 11.65 26.55 13.88
N LEU A 119 11.66 25.37 14.53
CA LEU A 119 11.43 25.27 15.96
C LEU A 119 12.50 26.00 16.78
N ALA A 120 13.77 25.87 16.39
CA ALA A 120 14.87 26.61 17.03
C ALA A 120 14.69 28.12 16.90
N LEU A 121 14.38 28.61 15.69
CA LEU A 121 14.13 30.05 15.46
C LEU A 121 12.89 30.55 16.22
N ALA A 122 11.83 29.74 16.31
CA ALA A 122 10.65 30.09 17.09
C ALA A 122 10.97 30.21 18.59
N LEU A 123 11.78 29.31 19.12
CA LEU A 123 12.24 29.39 20.51
C LEU A 123 13.14 30.62 20.75
N GLU A 124 14.07 30.92 19.83
CA GLU A 124 14.87 32.15 19.89
C GLU A 124 13.99 33.40 19.83
N ASN A 125 12.92 33.40 19.03
CA ASN A 125 11.99 34.53 18.97
C ASN A 125 11.29 34.77 20.33
N VAL A 126 10.87 33.69 21.01
CA VAL A 126 10.25 33.79 22.36
C VAL A 126 11.23 34.36 23.40
N THR A 127 12.49 33.97 23.32
CA THR A 127 13.56 34.44 24.22
C THR A 127 14.14 35.81 23.82
N GLY A 128 13.67 36.36 22.69
CA GLY A 128 14.10 37.67 22.19
C GLY A 128 15.39 37.65 21.39
N GLY A 129 15.89 36.47 20.98
CA GLY A 129 17.09 36.30 20.15
C GLY A 129 16.83 36.58 18.65
N PHE A 130 15.78 35.99 18.09
CA PHE A 130 15.42 36.16 16.68
C PHE A 130 14.67 37.51 16.46
N LYS A 131 15.41 38.60 16.34
CA LYS A 131 14.85 39.94 16.09
C LYS A 131 15.18 40.50 14.71
N LYS A 132 16.19 39.95 14.06
CA LYS A 132 16.64 40.44 12.73
C LYS A 132 16.29 39.37 11.69
N PRO A 133 15.75 39.81 10.51
CA PRO A 133 15.52 38.92 9.41
C PRO A 133 16.79 38.16 9.01
N ILE A 134 16.67 36.92 8.64
CA ILE A 134 17.76 36.09 8.13
C ILE A 134 17.51 35.74 6.67
N ASN A 135 18.59 35.59 5.90
CA ASN A 135 18.47 35.15 4.52
C ASN A 135 18.11 33.69 4.45
N TRP A 136 16.98 33.37 3.86
CA TRP A 136 16.46 32.01 3.79
C TRP A 136 16.30 31.56 2.34
N LYS A 137 16.70 30.32 2.03
CA LYS A 137 16.58 29.73 0.71
C LYS A 137 15.25 28.99 0.59
N THR A 138 14.45 29.33 -0.42
CA THR A 138 13.17 28.68 -0.73
C THR A 138 13.35 27.48 -1.65
N MET A 139 12.29 26.69 -1.88
CA MET A 139 12.37 25.44 -2.66
C MET A 139 12.67 25.67 -4.14
N ASP A 140 12.30 26.85 -4.68
CA ASP A 140 12.67 27.29 -6.04
C ASP A 140 14.11 27.80 -6.17
N ASN A 141 14.94 27.59 -5.14
CA ASN A 141 16.34 28.06 -5.05
C ASN A 141 16.53 29.58 -4.98
N SER A 142 15.47 30.36 -4.87
CA SER A 142 15.58 31.80 -4.60
C SER A 142 15.83 32.08 -3.11
N PHE A 143 16.11 33.34 -2.78
CA PHE A 143 16.31 33.77 -1.40
C PHE A 143 15.34 34.87 -1.02
N LEU A 144 14.91 34.85 0.22
CA LEU A 144 14.14 35.95 0.83
C LEU A 144 14.57 36.16 2.29
N MET A 145 14.12 37.25 2.86
CA MET A 145 14.37 37.58 4.27
C MET A 145 13.28 36.92 5.13
N LEU A 146 13.64 35.87 5.86
CA LEU A 146 12.76 35.24 6.84
C LEU A 146 12.67 36.14 8.08
N THR A 147 11.48 36.68 8.32
CA THR A 147 11.16 37.45 9.51
C THR A 147 10.45 36.63 10.56
N PRO A 148 10.36 37.06 11.83
CA PRO A 148 9.57 36.38 12.87
C PRO A 148 8.09 36.20 12.48
N GLU A 149 7.50 37.15 11.75
CA GLU A 149 6.12 37.08 11.28
C GLU A 149 5.96 36.00 10.20
N LEU A 150 6.87 35.97 9.21
CA LEU A 150 6.87 34.98 8.16
C LEU A 150 7.12 33.57 8.74
N LEU A 151 8.03 33.43 9.69
CA LEU A 151 8.24 32.16 10.39
C LEU A 151 6.96 31.66 11.07
N ARG A 152 6.21 32.55 11.72
CA ARG A 152 4.93 32.20 12.35
C ARG A 152 3.89 31.74 11.32
N GLU A 153 3.81 32.44 10.18
CA GLU A 153 2.92 32.07 9.07
C GLU A 153 3.28 30.68 8.52
N ILE A 154 4.57 30.41 8.27
CA ILE A 154 5.07 29.09 7.82
C ILE A 154 4.63 28.00 8.81
N MET A 155 4.91 28.18 10.09
CA MET A 155 4.59 27.18 11.13
C MET A 155 3.07 26.95 11.25
N GLN A 156 2.27 28.02 11.15
CA GLN A 156 0.81 27.91 11.19
C GLN A 156 0.27 27.16 9.97
N THR A 157 0.73 27.53 8.76
CA THR A 157 0.29 26.85 7.53
C THR A 157 0.70 25.37 7.53
N MET A 158 1.93 25.06 7.97
CA MET A 158 2.37 23.67 8.14
C MET A 158 1.46 22.89 9.09
N HIS A 159 1.04 23.51 10.21
CA HIS A 159 0.14 22.88 11.17
C HIS A 159 -1.25 22.63 10.57
N ASP A 160 -1.79 23.63 9.86
CA ASP A 160 -3.11 23.54 9.24
C ASP A 160 -3.14 22.47 8.13
N ASP A 161 -2.11 22.41 7.28
CA ASP A 161 -1.96 21.39 6.24
C ASP A 161 -1.82 20.00 6.86
N GLU A 162 -1.03 19.84 7.93
CA GLU A 162 -0.88 18.59 8.67
C GLU A 162 -2.21 18.09 9.23
N GLN A 163 -3.02 18.96 9.80
CA GLN A 163 -4.36 18.63 10.30
C GLN A 163 -5.30 18.25 9.16
N ALA A 164 -5.27 18.98 8.03
CA ALA A 164 -6.08 18.68 6.86
C ALA A 164 -5.74 17.28 6.28
N ASP A 165 -4.46 16.97 6.12
CA ASP A 165 -3.99 15.69 5.61
C ASP A 165 -4.29 14.54 6.59
N PHE A 166 -4.20 14.78 7.90
CA PHE A 166 -4.60 13.81 8.90
C PHE A 166 -6.09 13.46 8.78
N ILE A 167 -6.96 14.48 8.68
CA ILE A 167 -8.40 14.29 8.50
C ILE A 167 -8.69 13.57 7.18
N ASN A 168 -7.99 13.91 6.11
CA ASN A 168 -8.15 13.26 4.81
C ASN A 168 -7.74 11.79 4.85
N ALA A 169 -6.62 11.46 5.49
CA ALA A 169 -6.21 10.06 5.69
C ALA A 169 -7.28 9.23 6.42
N GLU A 170 -7.90 9.77 7.48
CA GLU A 170 -8.96 9.08 8.22
C GLU A 170 -10.24 8.92 7.38
N LYS A 171 -10.58 9.87 6.50
CA LYS A 171 -11.67 9.72 5.52
C LYS A 171 -11.39 8.58 4.55
N HIS A 172 -10.17 8.55 3.98
CA HIS A 172 -9.76 7.47 3.09
C HIS A 172 -9.79 6.11 3.79
N LYS A 173 -9.30 6.02 5.03
CA LYS A 173 -9.39 4.81 5.84
C LYS A 173 -10.83 4.33 5.98
N ALA A 174 -11.73 5.22 6.38
CA ALA A 174 -13.15 4.89 6.59
C ALA A 174 -13.84 4.42 5.29
N ALA A 175 -13.47 4.97 4.13
CA ALA A 175 -13.98 4.57 2.83
C ALA A 175 -13.36 3.24 2.37
N MET A 176 -12.05 3.08 2.48
CA MET A 176 -11.30 1.87 2.13
C MET A 176 -11.80 0.64 2.90
N LEU A 177 -12.11 0.78 4.20
CA LEU A 177 -12.65 -0.32 5.00
C LEU A 177 -13.98 -0.86 4.49
N LYS A 178 -14.73 -0.07 3.71
CA LYS A 178 -16.00 -0.46 3.08
C LYS A 178 -15.81 -1.03 1.67
N ALA A 179 -14.64 -0.87 1.09
CA ALA A 179 -14.36 -1.33 -0.27
C ALA A 179 -14.42 -2.87 -0.36
N GLU A 180 -14.89 -3.37 -1.49
CA GLU A 180 -14.86 -4.80 -1.81
C GLU A 180 -13.44 -5.27 -2.05
N HIS A 181 -12.65 -4.46 -2.77
CA HIS A 181 -11.24 -4.69 -3.12
C HIS A 181 -10.34 -3.63 -2.48
N PRO A 182 -9.93 -3.79 -1.20
CA PRO A 182 -9.19 -2.75 -0.47
C PRO A 182 -7.91 -2.29 -1.16
N LEU A 183 -7.16 -3.20 -1.82
CA LEU A 183 -5.90 -2.85 -2.50
C LEU A 183 -6.08 -2.05 -3.80
N GLU A 184 -7.30 -1.97 -4.33
CA GLU A 184 -7.66 -1.20 -5.52
C GLU A 184 -8.30 0.16 -5.15
N TYR A 185 -8.41 0.44 -3.85
CA TYR A 185 -9.00 1.69 -3.38
C TYR A 185 -8.13 2.88 -3.79
N ASP A 186 -8.75 3.85 -4.47
CA ASP A 186 -8.10 5.11 -4.85
C ASP A 186 -8.12 6.10 -3.68
N TYR A 187 -6.95 6.55 -3.28
CA TYR A 187 -6.73 7.53 -2.21
C TYR A 187 -5.94 8.75 -2.70
N SER A 188 -6.02 9.06 -3.99
CA SER A 188 -5.23 10.13 -4.60
C SER A 188 -5.74 11.54 -4.30
N ASP A 189 -7.01 11.71 -3.93
CA ASP A 189 -7.65 13.02 -3.79
C ASP A 189 -7.61 13.59 -2.37
N GLY A 190 -7.91 14.89 -2.27
CA GLY A 190 -8.15 15.60 -1.01
C GLY A 190 -6.92 15.92 -0.16
N TRP A 191 -5.71 15.65 -0.65
CA TRP A 191 -4.46 16.02 0.01
C TRP A 191 -4.15 17.52 -0.17
N THR A 192 -3.43 18.10 0.78
CA THR A 192 -2.90 19.45 0.61
C THR A 192 -1.89 19.49 -0.53
N ALA A 193 -1.74 20.65 -1.15
CA ALA A 193 -0.76 20.83 -2.23
C ALA A 193 0.67 20.65 -1.71
N ASN A 194 1.53 20.02 -2.51
CA ASN A 194 2.96 19.91 -2.25
C ASN A 194 3.78 20.40 -3.46
N PHE A 195 5.06 20.65 -3.25
CA PHE A 195 5.93 21.24 -4.26
C PHE A 195 6.11 20.37 -5.51
N ASP A 196 6.17 19.05 -5.33
CA ASP A 196 6.47 18.12 -6.43
C ASP A 196 5.25 17.82 -7.32
N GLU A 197 4.04 18.04 -6.80
CA GLU A 197 2.77 17.78 -7.50
C GLU A 197 2.18 19.04 -8.17
N GLN A 198 2.93 20.15 -8.22
CA GLN A 198 2.47 21.35 -8.88
C GLN A 198 2.35 21.16 -10.41
N PRO A 199 1.29 21.70 -11.05
CA PRO A 199 1.24 21.81 -12.49
C PRO A 199 2.45 22.61 -13.00
N ALA A 200 3.12 22.12 -14.04
CA ALA A 200 4.29 22.79 -14.63
C ALA A 200 4.04 24.28 -15.04
N ALA A 201 2.77 24.67 -15.22
CA ALA A 201 2.38 26.04 -15.54
C ALA A 201 2.63 27.05 -14.41
N ASP A 202 2.57 26.62 -13.15
CA ASP A 202 2.75 27.54 -12.00
C ASP A 202 4.25 27.80 -11.70
N LEU A 203 5.15 27.00 -12.27
CA LEU A 203 6.60 27.18 -12.13
C LEU A 203 7.19 28.23 -13.08
N GLU A 204 6.51 28.53 -14.21
CA GLU A 204 6.98 29.54 -15.18
C GLU A 204 6.60 30.98 -14.78
N GLU A 205 5.53 31.19 -14.02
CA GLU A 205 5.08 32.53 -13.61
C GLU A 205 5.96 33.12 -12.48
N VAL A 206 6.73 32.28 -11.77
CA VAL A 206 7.63 32.67 -10.66
C VAL A 206 9.04 33.02 -11.17
N ALA A 207 9.34 32.77 -12.46
CA ALA A 207 10.67 32.99 -13.06
C ALA A 207 10.77 34.32 -13.87
N GLN A 208 9.74 35.15 -13.88
CA GLN A 208 9.72 36.48 -14.47
C GLN A 208 9.71 37.57 -13.39
#